data_318cae24d0ead82461aebbf87e9773cc
#
_entry.id   318cae24d0ead82461aebbf87e9773cc
#
_cell.length_a   1.000
_cell.length_b   1.000
_cell.length_c   1.000
_cell.angle_alpha   90.00
_cell.angle_beta   90.00
_cell.angle_gamma   90.00
#
_symmetry.space_group_name_H-M   'P 1'
#
loop_
_entity.id
_entity.type
_entity.pdbx_description
1 polymer ?
#
loop_
_entity_poly.entity_id
_entity_poly.type
_entity_poly.pdbx_seq_one_letter_code
_entity_poly.pdbx_strand_id
1 'polypeptide(L)'
;MKIRSMTSLNTLVATTIATAALAASFGFDTAADAQTVRTKRIVNTGLVYPTYVTHAPGDETRLFVLEKSGRIRIVDMTTATPTLLATSFLDIDAIVDNVSTVSDERGLLGLAFDPNYTKNGQFYVYYTNAGTNNVARYTRSAANPNVANASGVVMMTWSDPYTNHNGGWMDFGPDGNLYIGVGDGGSANDPGNLAQNLTSRLGKMHRIKPVVGGASPYYTIPAGNPYAGGSTADDTIWAYGLRNPWRNSFDRDTGDLWIGDVGQNAVEEVDFQLAGAAGGKNYGWRCTEGTSNTGLTGCTFGSPSLTAPIHVYSHVSGTAGGYSLTGGYVYRGCRMPELQGTYFFADYVNNNVWSFRYNAATNTKTAFTVRNTQITPSLEGATVNQIVSFGEDANGELYIVDHGGQIYKIVPSTGDGVCAPPCAPADLDCDGTVGPADLAQLLGNWLGAGTGDINGDGAVDSNDLALLLSAWG
;
A
#
# COMPACT_ATOMS: atom_id res chain seq x y z
N MET A 1 -81.23 -47.44 9.28
CA MET A 1 -82.24 -46.36 9.24
C MET A 1 -81.63 -45.14 8.71
N LYS A 2 -82.11 -44.67 7.60
CA LYS A 2 -81.63 -43.47 6.86
C LYS A 2 -81.77 -42.22 7.71
N ILE A 3 -80.86 -41.23 7.59
CA ILE A 3 -81.23 -39.86 7.28
C ILE A 3 -79.96 -39.13 6.73
N ARG A 4 -80.20 -38.36 5.68
CA ARG A 4 -79.41 -37.58 4.78
C ARG A 4 -78.78 -36.35 5.47
N SER A 5 -77.52 -36.00 5.11
CA SER A 5 -77.12 -34.92 4.20
C SER A 5 -77.75 -33.53 4.44
N MET A 6 -76.89 -32.57 4.70
CA MET A 6 -76.98 -31.27 4.02
C MET A 6 -75.58 -30.53 4.03
N THR A 7 -75.11 -30.30 2.85
CA THR A 7 -73.98 -29.48 2.48
C THR A 7 -74.26 -28.00 2.74
N SER A 8 -73.31 -27.29 3.29
CA SER A 8 -73.23 -25.82 3.08
C SER A 8 -71.84 -25.42 2.55
N LEU A 9 -71.85 -24.88 1.39
CA LEU A 9 -70.79 -24.32 0.63
C LEU A 9 -70.41 -22.97 1.26
N ASN A 10 -69.27 -22.83 1.84
CA ASN A 10 -68.68 -21.52 2.14
C ASN A 10 -67.52 -21.27 1.20
N THR A 11 -67.78 -20.42 0.22
CA THR A 11 -66.79 -19.87 -0.72
C THR A 11 -65.89 -18.87 0.00
N LEU A 12 -64.64 -19.27 0.29
CA LEU A 12 -63.64 -18.36 0.79
C LEU A 12 -62.95 -17.73 -0.42
N VAL A 13 -63.20 -16.44 -0.64
CA VAL A 13 -62.45 -15.62 -1.61
C VAL A 13 -61.13 -15.32 -0.97
N ALA A 14 -60.07 -16.00 -1.43
CA ALA A 14 -58.69 -15.67 -1.09
C ALA A 14 -58.21 -14.51 -1.98
N THR A 15 -58.18 -13.32 -1.41
CA THR A 15 -57.54 -12.15 -2.05
C THR A 15 -56.03 -12.31 -1.93
N THR A 16 -55.40 -12.75 -2.99
CA THR A 16 -53.91 -12.77 -3.11
C THR A 16 -53.42 -11.35 -3.28
N ILE A 17 -52.88 -10.77 -2.23
CA ILE A 17 -52.06 -9.54 -2.32
C ILE A 17 -50.68 -9.97 -2.82
N ALA A 18 -50.41 -9.77 -4.08
CA ALA A 18 -49.09 -9.89 -4.65
C ALA A 18 -48.25 -8.67 -4.20
N THR A 19 -47.48 -8.83 -3.15
CA THR A 19 -46.38 -7.92 -2.81
C THR A 19 -45.28 -8.10 -3.86
N ALA A 20 -45.24 -7.23 -4.84
CA ALA A 20 -44.08 -7.08 -5.72
C ALA A 20 -42.93 -6.50 -4.86
N ALA A 21 -42.10 -7.40 -4.32
CA ALA A 21 -40.81 -6.99 -3.81
C ALA A 21 -39.97 -6.54 -5.02
N LEU A 22 -39.83 -5.24 -5.18
CA LEU A 22 -38.84 -4.65 -6.07
C LEU A 22 -37.49 -4.94 -5.44
N ALA A 23 -36.89 -6.08 -5.77
CA ALA A 23 -35.46 -6.32 -5.53
C ALA A 23 -34.72 -5.38 -6.49
N ALA A 24 -34.31 -4.22 -6.00
CA ALA A 24 -33.25 -3.46 -6.64
C ALA A 24 -32.00 -4.34 -6.59
N SER A 25 -31.78 -5.13 -7.62
CA SER A 25 -30.50 -5.75 -7.87
C SER A 25 -29.53 -4.59 -8.12
N PHE A 26 -28.77 -4.22 -7.10
CA PHE A 26 -27.48 -3.55 -7.33
C PHE A 26 -26.64 -4.57 -8.11
N GLY A 27 -26.75 -4.49 -9.41
CA GLY A 27 -25.84 -5.17 -10.30
C GLY A 27 -24.47 -4.59 -10.02
N PHE A 28 -23.66 -5.31 -9.25
CA PHE A 28 -22.22 -5.09 -9.31
C PHE A 28 -21.83 -5.40 -10.73
N ASP A 29 -21.61 -4.34 -11.49
CA ASP A 29 -21.15 -4.42 -12.85
C ASP A 29 -19.83 -5.17 -12.83
N THR A 30 -19.80 -6.39 -13.36
CA THR A 30 -18.59 -7.17 -13.58
C THR A 30 -17.84 -6.66 -14.81
N ALA A 31 -18.13 -5.42 -15.25
CA ALA A 31 -17.38 -4.77 -16.30
C ALA A 31 -15.92 -4.72 -15.86
N ALA A 32 -15.04 -5.31 -16.66
CA ALA A 32 -13.62 -5.08 -16.58
C ALA A 32 -13.41 -3.56 -16.51
N ASP A 33 -12.48 -3.13 -15.67
CA ASP A 33 -12.08 -1.74 -15.50
C ASP A 33 -11.96 -1.06 -16.88
N ALA A 34 -13.00 -0.35 -17.28
CA ALA A 34 -13.05 0.29 -18.59
C ALA A 34 -12.05 1.44 -18.71
N GLN A 35 -11.57 1.94 -17.54
CA GLN A 35 -10.59 3.01 -17.50
C GLN A 35 -9.23 2.51 -17.97
N THR A 36 -8.79 3.03 -19.11
CA THR A 36 -7.44 2.82 -19.62
C THR A 36 -6.50 3.87 -19.06
N VAL A 37 -5.27 3.47 -18.78
CA VAL A 37 -4.22 4.34 -18.23
C VAL A 37 -3.05 4.47 -19.21
N ARG A 38 -2.21 5.45 -18.96
CA ARG A 38 -0.88 5.59 -19.54
C ARG A 38 0.08 6.10 -18.48
N THR A 39 1.36 6.11 -18.79
CA THR A 39 2.35 6.79 -17.96
C THR A 39 2.69 8.17 -18.53
N LYS A 40 2.95 9.10 -17.63
CA LYS A 40 3.55 10.41 -17.90
C LYS A 40 4.90 10.46 -17.20
N ARG A 41 5.96 10.73 -17.95
CA ARG A 41 7.30 10.82 -17.37
C ARG A 41 7.46 12.10 -16.56
N ILE A 42 7.83 11.96 -15.30
CA ILE A 42 8.03 13.05 -14.34
C ILE A 42 9.51 13.42 -14.22
N VAL A 43 10.37 12.40 -14.16
CA VAL A 43 11.83 12.59 -14.19
C VAL A 43 12.40 11.75 -15.32
N ASN A 44 13.19 12.39 -16.19
CA ASN A 44 13.83 11.72 -17.32
C ASN A 44 15.26 11.28 -17.03
N THR A 45 16.04 12.14 -16.36
CA THR A 45 17.48 11.93 -16.11
C THR A 45 17.89 12.57 -14.79
N GLY A 46 19.07 12.20 -14.30
CA GLY A 46 19.67 12.80 -13.10
C GLY A 46 19.47 12.00 -11.82
N LEU A 47 18.72 10.90 -11.86
CA LEU A 47 18.65 9.92 -10.78
C LEU A 47 19.58 8.74 -11.09
N VAL A 48 20.19 8.18 -10.05
CA VAL A 48 21.09 7.02 -10.15
C VAL A 48 20.55 5.88 -9.31
N TYR A 49 20.07 4.82 -9.99
CA TYR A 49 19.47 3.65 -9.35
C TYR A 49 18.41 4.02 -8.30
N PRO A 50 17.34 4.75 -8.69
CA PRO A 50 16.28 5.08 -7.74
C PRO A 50 15.60 3.81 -7.27
N THR A 51 15.28 3.73 -5.97
CA THR A 51 14.68 2.54 -5.35
C THR A 51 13.28 2.78 -4.79
N TYR A 52 12.88 4.02 -4.56
CA TYR A 52 11.58 4.34 -3.96
C TYR A 52 11.19 5.80 -4.24
N VAL A 53 9.89 6.06 -4.27
CA VAL A 53 9.33 7.41 -4.34
C VAL A 53 8.16 7.54 -3.37
N THR A 54 8.10 8.67 -2.66
CA THR A 54 7.01 8.97 -1.72
C THR A 54 6.88 10.48 -1.50
N HIS A 55 5.93 10.89 -0.69
CA HIS A 55 5.71 12.27 -0.26
C HIS A 55 5.79 12.40 1.25
N ALA A 56 6.00 13.61 1.76
CA ALA A 56 5.86 13.88 3.18
C ALA A 56 4.38 14.19 3.52
N PRO A 57 3.90 13.87 4.75
CA PRO A 57 2.54 14.20 5.16
C PRO A 57 2.20 15.68 4.94
N GLY A 58 1.10 15.93 4.23
CA GLY A 58 0.63 17.27 3.88
C GLY A 58 1.46 18.04 2.85
N ASP A 59 2.40 17.38 2.16
CA ASP A 59 3.23 17.99 1.12
C ASP A 59 2.76 17.58 -0.27
N GLU A 60 2.02 18.43 -0.93
CA GLU A 60 1.52 18.24 -2.30
C GLU A 60 2.50 18.77 -3.37
N THR A 61 3.61 19.37 -2.93
CA THR A 61 4.51 20.11 -3.79
C THR A 61 5.81 19.39 -4.10
N ARG A 62 6.13 18.32 -3.37
CA ARG A 62 7.39 17.60 -3.52
C ARG A 62 7.20 16.10 -3.48
N LEU A 63 7.96 15.42 -4.33
CA LEU A 63 8.23 13.98 -4.18
C LEU A 63 9.65 13.78 -3.70
N PHE A 64 9.84 12.76 -2.86
CA PHE A 64 11.13 12.34 -2.36
C PHE A 64 11.50 11.00 -2.99
N VAL A 65 12.65 10.96 -3.65
CA VAL A 65 13.14 9.79 -4.37
C VAL A 65 14.43 9.31 -3.73
N LEU A 66 14.48 8.03 -3.37
CA LEU A 66 15.69 7.41 -2.86
C LEU A 66 16.57 6.97 -4.01
N GLU A 67 17.85 7.29 -3.92
CA GLU A 67 18.91 6.69 -4.72
C GLU A 67 19.64 5.64 -3.88
N LYS A 68 19.84 4.49 -4.46
CA LYS A 68 20.42 3.31 -3.80
C LYS A 68 21.75 3.59 -3.10
N SER A 69 22.53 4.52 -3.64
CA SER A 69 23.84 4.93 -3.10
C SER A 69 23.80 5.68 -1.78
N GLY A 70 22.62 6.05 -1.25
CA GLY A 70 22.51 6.73 0.03
C GLY A 70 21.98 8.17 -0.06
N ARG A 71 21.36 8.57 -1.17
CA ARG A 71 20.80 9.92 -1.33
C ARG A 71 19.28 9.89 -1.37
N ILE A 72 18.68 10.93 -0.79
CA ILE A 72 17.27 11.27 -1.00
C ILE A 72 17.23 12.53 -1.85
N ARG A 73 16.56 12.44 -3.01
CA ARG A 73 16.40 13.54 -3.95
C ARG A 73 14.99 14.12 -3.85
N ILE A 74 14.84 15.38 -4.21
CA ILE A 74 13.52 16.04 -4.28
C ILE A 74 13.18 16.31 -5.74
N VAL A 75 11.94 15.96 -6.11
CA VAL A 75 11.28 16.44 -7.33
C VAL A 75 10.29 17.52 -6.94
N ASP A 76 10.52 18.72 -7.42
CA ASP A 76 9.62 19.88 -7.26
C ASP A 76 8.44 19.71 -8.23
N MET A 77 7.23 19.64 -7.67
CA MET A 77 5.96 19.42 -8.39
C MET A 77 5.14 20.71 -8.55
N THR A 78 5.68 21.86 -8.17
CA THR A 78 4.93 23.14 -8.17
C THR A 78 4.65 23.69 -9.56
N THR A 79 5.33 23.19 -10.58
CA THR A 79 5.17 23.63 -11.96
C THR A 79 4.62 22.51 -12.85
N ALA A 80 4.07 22.87 -13.99
CA ALA A 80 3.54 21.90 -14.98
C ALA A 80 4.61 20.91 -15.47
N THR A 81 5.90 21.29 -15.41
CA THR A 81 7.05 20.43 -15.70
C THR A 81 7.83 20.22 -14.42
N PRO A 82 7.65 19.07 -13.74
CA PRO A 82 8.37 18.76 -12.52
C PRO A 82 9.90 18.83 -12.70
N THR A 83 10.59 19.25 -11.65
CA THR A 83 12.04 19.49 -11.70
C THR A 83 12.76 18.75 -10.59
N LEU A 84 13.74 17.93 -10.96
CA LEU A 84 14.65 17.30 -10.00
C LEU A 84 15.60 18.36 -9.44
N LEU A 85 15.55 18.59 -8.12
CA LEU A 85 16.43 19.57 -7.47
C LEU A 85 17.88 19.08 -7.49
N ALA A 86 18.82 20.00 -7.71
CA ALA A 86 20.24 19.68 -7.78
C ALA A 86 20.81 19.21 -6.43
N THR A 87 20.34 19.81 -5.32
CA THR A 87 20.77 19.47 -3.96
C THR A 87 19.98 18.29 -3.44
N SER A 88 20.64 17.28 -2.88
CA SER A 88 19.99 16.18 -2.18
C SER A 88 19.31 16.67 -0.89
N PHE A 89 18.16 16.10 -0.57
CA PHE A 89 17.49 16.29 0.73
C PHE A 89 18.31 15.68 1.86
N LEU A 90 18.78 14.46 1.66
CA LEU A 90 19.74 13.78 2.54
C LEU A 90 20.84 13.16 1.70
N ASP A 91 22.08 13.22 2.18
CA ASP A 91 23.23 12.53 1.60
C ASP A 91 23.97 11.79 2.73
N ILE A 92 23.92 10.46 2.68
CA ILE A 92 24.55 9.54 3.61
C ILE A 92 25.35 8.45 2.88
N ASP A 93 25.80 8.74 1.65
CA ASP A 93 26.54 7.79 0.82
C ASP A 93 27.82 7.28 1.49
N ALA A 94 28.40 8.03 2.39
CA ALA A 94 29.60 7.63 3.15
C ALA A 94 29.36 6.48 4.14
N ILE A 95 28.11 6.21 4.53
CA ILE A 95 27.73 5.19 5.52
C ILE A 95 26.76 4.14 4.96
N VAL A 96 26.49 4.18 3.67
CA VAL A 96 25.67 3.19 2.99
C VAL A 96 26.55 2.31 2.12
N ASP A 97 26.24 1.03 1.96
CA ASP A 97 26.97 0.16 1.04
C ASP A 97 27.04 0.81 -0.35
N ASN A 98 28.27 0.97 -0.84
CA ASN A 98 28.51 1.54 -2.16
C ASN A 98 28.19 0.52 -3.24
N VAL A 99 26.98 0.57 -3.75
CA VAL A 99 26.46 -0.33 -4.78
C VAL A 99 26.48 0.35 -6.15
N SER A 100 27.13 -0.28 -7.10
CA SER A 100 27.36 0.26 -8.44
C SER A 100 26.61 -0.48 -9.54
N THR A 101 25.75 -1.45 -9.18
CA THR A 101 24.99 -2.27 -10.12
C THR A 101 23.52 -2.38 -9.72
N VAL A 102 22.64 -2.56 -10.72
CA VAL A 102 21.21 -2.79 -10.50
C VAL A 102 20.93 -4.10 -9.77
N SER A 103 21.78 -5.11 -9.94
CA SER A 103 21.60 -6.45 -9.38
C SER A 103 21.97 -6.60 -7.90
N ASP A 104 22.69 -5.63 -7.34
CA ASP A 104 22.98 -5.62 -5.90
C ASP A 104 21.74 -5.13 -5.16
N GLU A 105 21.26 -5.87 -4.19
CA GLU A 105 20.04 -5.51 -3.45
C GLU A 105 20.30 -4.58 -2.25
N ARG A 106 21.56 -4.33 -1.92
CA ARG A 106 21.96 -3.45 -0.81
C ARG A 106 21.79 -1.97 -1.16
N GLY A 107 21.92 -1.12 -0.16
CA GLY A 107 21.91 0.33 -0.33
C GLY A 107 20.91 1.04 0.61
N LEU A 108 20.50 2.24 0.21
CA LEU A 108 19.38 2.97 0.83
C LEU A 108 18.06 2.46 0.24
N LEU A 109 17.26 1.77 1.06
CA LEU A 109 16.15 0.95 0.59
C LEU A 109 14.78 1.44 1.03
N GLY A 110 14.68 2.16 2.15
CA GLY A 110 13.40 2.62 2.70
C GLY A 110 13.43 4.03 3.25
N LEU A 111 12.27 4.68 3.18
CA LEU A 111 11.99 6.00 3.73
C LEU A 111 10.56 6.02 4.25
N ALA A 112 10.37 6.47 5.49
CA ALA A 112 9.08 6.79 6.05
C ALA A 112 9.14 8.15 6.74
N PHE A 113 8.16 9.01 6.47
CA PHE A 113 8.01 10.27 7.18
C PHE A 113 7.17 10.07 8.44
N ASP A 114 7.57 10.72 9.54
CA ASP A 114 6.76 10.73 10.76
C ASP A 114 5.38 11.33 10.48
N PRO A 115 4.26 10.77 10.98
CA PRO A 115 2.93 11.34 10.78
C PRO A 115 2.82 12.81 11.21
N ASN A 116 3.66 13.24 12.16
CA ASN A 116 3.77 14.64 12.59
C ASN A 116 4.94 15.39 11.92
N TYR A 117 5.43 14.95 10.76
CA TYR A 117 6.59 15.53 10.08
C TYR A 117 6.49 17.04 9.90
N THR A 118 5.32 17.57 9.62
CA THR A 118 5.10 19.01 9.48
C THR A 118 5.51 19.78 10.74
N LYS A 119 5.34 19.17 11.93
CA LYS A 119 5.65 19.76 13.24
C LYS A 119 7.07 19.43 13.72
N ASN A 120 7.50 18.18 13.56
CA ASN A 120 8.74 17.68 14.16
C ASN A 120 9.90 17.49 13.15
N GLY A 121 9.60 17.48 11.85
CA GLY A 121 10.60 17.29 10.79
C GLY A 121 11.26 15.91 10.77
N GLN A 122 10.71 14.94 11.52
CA GLN A 122 11.32 13.62 11.66
C GLN A 122 10.99 12.72 10.47
N PHE A 123 11.97 11.92 10.04
CA PHE A 123 11.80 10.85 9.07
C PHE A 123 12.78 9.71 9.35
N TYR A 124 12.52 8.56 8.78
CA TYR A 124 13.22 7.31 9.07
C TYR A 124 13.72 6.71 7.76
N VAL A 125 14.93 6.16 7.79
CA VAL A 125 15.51 5.49 6.64
C VAL A 125 15.96 4.09 7.00
N TYR A 126 15.86 3.18 6.02
CA TYR A 126 16.44 1.85 6.08
C TYR A 126 17.59 1.76 5.11
N TYR A 127 18.75 1.31 5.56
CA TYR A 127 19.91 1.14 4.72
C TYR A 127 20.80 -0.02 5.17
N THR A 128 21.57 -0.56 4.24
CA THR A 128 22.59 -1.58 4.50
C THR A 128 23.97 -0.94 4.64
N ASN A 129 24.80 -1.51 5.50
CA ASN A 129 26.19 -1.11 5.68
C ASN A 129 27.02 -2.29 6.18
N ALA A 130 28.01 -2.71 5.39
CA ALA A 130 29.02 -3.72 5.77
C ALA A 130 28.42 -5.00 6.40
N GLY A 131 27.35 -5.55 5.80
CA GLY A 131 26.70 -6.76 6.28
C GLY A 131 25.78 -6.54 7.48
N THR A 132 25.31 -5.30 7.66
CA THR A 132 24.26 -4.96 8.64
C THR A 132 23.13 -4.20 7.98
N ASN A 133 21.91 -4.46 8.44
CA ASN A 133 20.74 -3.65 8.15
C ASN A 133 20.53 -2.65 9.28
N ASN A 134 20.18 -1.41 8.93
CA ASN A 134 20.06 -0.31 9.87
C ASN A 134 18.75 0.46 9.64
N VAL A 135 18.06 0.79 10.72
CA VAL A 135 16.97 1.77 10.73
C VAL A 135 17.43 2.98 11.50
N ALA A 136 17.44 4.13 10.86
CA ALA A 136 17.89 5.38 11.47
C ALA A 136 16.87 6.50 11.32
N ARG A 137 16.80 7.35 12.33
CA ARG A 137 15.97 8.57 12.34
C ARG A 137 16.81 9.78 11.99
N TYR A 138 16.29 10.60 11.12
CA TYR A 138 16.83 11.91 10.72
C TYR A 138 15.82 13.03 10.95
N THR A 139 16.27 14.26 10.81
CA THR A 139 15.44 15.44 10.98
C THR A 139 15.69 16.43 9.85
N ARG A 140 14.62 16.97 9.30
CA ARG A 140 14.68 18.08 8.36
C ARG A 140 15.38 19.30 9.00
N SER A 141 16.17 20.01 8.23
CA SER A 141 16.75 21.29 8.67
C SER A 141 15.66 22.33 8.97
N ALA A 142 15.80 23.04 10.07
CA ALA A 142 14.92 24.15 10.39
C ALA A 142 15.12 25.37 9.47
N ALA A 143 16.31 25.52 8.93
CA ALA A 143 16.68 26.66 8.07
C ALA A 143 16.29 26.48 6.61
N ASN A 144 16.22 25.21 6.14
CA ASN A 144 15.90 24.90 4.75
C ASN A 144 15.05 23.60 4.66
N PRO A 145 13.77 23.68 4.26
CA PRO A 145 12.90 22.52 4.18
C PRO A 145 13.30 21.50 3.11
N ASN A 146 14.20 21.86 2.20
CA ASN A 146 14.70 20.99 1.14
C ASN A 146 16.02 20.29 1.51
N VAL A 147 16.46 20.38 2.77
CA VAL A 147 17.67 19.74 3.26
C VAL A 147 17.43 19.13 4.63
N ALA A 148 17.93 17.93 4.86
CA ALA A 148 17.95 17.29 6.17
C ALA A 148 19.28 17.56 6.90
N ASN A 149 19.26 17.46 8.22
CA ASN A 149 20.49 17.43 9.02
C ASN A 149 21.23 16.12 8.73
N ALA A 150 22.55 16.19 8.50
CA ALA A 150 23.35 15.01 8.16
C ALA A 150 23.53 14.02 9.32
N SER A 151 23.29 14.46 10.56
CA SER A 151 23.42 13.61 11.75
C SER A 151 22.12 12.88 12.02
N GLY A 152 22.15 11.56 11.88
CA GLY A 152 21.04 10.66 12.21
C GLY A 152 21.29 9.89 13.50
N VAL A 153 20.26 9.21 13.99
CA VAL A 153 20.29 8.33 15.15
C VAL A 153 19.88 6.94 14.73
N VAL A 154 20.80 5.98 14.83
CA VAL A 154 20.50 4.56 14.58
C VAL A 154 19.60 4.05 15.70
N MET A 155 18.43 3.55 15.31
CA MET A 155 17.40 3.02 16.22
C MET A 155 17.47 1.50 16.32
N MET A 156 17.66 0.83 15.19
CA MET A 156 17.75 -0.61 15.10
C MET A 156 18.92 -0.98 14.19
N THR A 157 19.61 -2.07 14.54
CA THR A 157 20.63 -2.70 13.69
C THR A 157 20.61 -4.21 13.91
N TRP A 158 20.93 -4.99 12.86
CA TRP A 158 21.10 -6.44 12.93
C TRP A 158 21.99 -6.91 11.79
N SER A 159 22.66 -8.03 11.99
CA SER A 159 23.50 -8.65 10.97
C SER A 159 22.64 -9.26 9.87
N ASP A 160 23.10 -9.09 8.63
CA ASP A 160 22.57 -9.75 7.45
C ASP A 160 23.66 -10.68 6.88
N PRO A 161 23.41 -11.99 6.81
CA PRO A 161 24.46 -12.93 6.44
C PRO A 161 24.84 -12.90 4.95
N TYR A 162 23.97 -12.36 4.09
CA TYR A 162 24.18 -12.31 2.65
C TYR A 162 23.90 -10.92 2.09
N THR A 163 24.11 -10.74 0.79
CA THR A 163 23.97 -9.43 0.12
C THR A 163 22.63 -9.24 -0.59
N ASN A 164 21.75 -10.23 -0.48
CA ASN A 164 20.42 -10.25 -1.08
C ASN A 164 19.32 -10.53 -0.06
N HIS A 165 18.07 -10.29 -0.42
CA HIS A 165 16.88 -10.36 0.43
C HIS A 165 16.95 -9.39 1.61
N ASN A 166 17.42 -8.18 1.37
CA ASN A 166 17.53 -7.17 2.43
C ASN A 166 16.18 -6.56 2.83
N GLY A 167 15.14 -6.71 2.00
CA GLY A 167 13.85 -6.05 2.24
C GLY A 167 13.98 -4.52 2.20
N GLY A 168 13.65 -3.86 3.30
CA GLY A 168 13.93 -2.45 3.53
C GLY A 168 12.73 -1.52 3.37
N TRP A 169 11.56 -2.00 2.98
CA TRP A 169 10.36 -1.17 3.01
C TRP A 169 10.01 -0.74 4.43
N MET A 170 9.59 0.51 4.57
CA MET A 170 9.07 1.08 5.81
C MET A 170 7.91 2.01 5.54
N ASP A 171 6.90 1.99 6.41
CA ASP A 171 5.84 2.98 6.43
C ASP A 171 5.15 3.04 7.79
N PHE A 172 4.43 4.13 8.05
CA PHE A 172 3.57 4.25 9.22
C PHE A 172 2.20 3.67 8.93
N GLY A 173 1.80 2.70 9.74
CA GLY A 173 0.45 2.16 9.68
C GLY A 173 -0.60 3.15 10.21
N PRO A 174 -1.90 2.88 9.97
CA PRO A 174 -3.01 3.72 10.44
C PRO A 174 -3.06 3.84 11.97
N ASP A 175 -2.39 2.96 12.69
CA ASP A 175 -2.23 2.98 14.14
C ASP A 175 -1.09 3.89 14.64
N GLY A 176 -0.40 4.58 13.71
CA GLY A 176 0.70 5.50 14.00
C GLY A 176 1.99 4.82 14.47
N ASN A 177 2.14 3.51 14.24
CA ASN A 177 3.37 2.78 14.46
C ASN A 177 4.15 2.58 13.16
N LEU A 178 5.47 2.50 13.24
CA LEU A 178 6.34 2.23 12.10
C LEU A 178 6.44 0.74 11.86
N TYR A 179 6.08 0.32 10.65
CA TYR A 179 6.24 -1.04 10.14
C TYR A 179 7.50 -1.13 9.27
N ILE A 180 8.19 -2.27 9.33
CA ILE A 180 9.47 -2.47 8.65
C ILE A 180 9.50 -3.89 8.09
N GLY A 181 9.56 -4.02 6.77
CA GLY A 181 9.71 -5.30 6.07
C GLY A 181 11.17 -5.69 5.94
N VAL A 182 11.52 -6.88 6.41
CA VAL A 182 12.90 -7.40 6.43
C VAL A 182 12.92 -8.78 5.79
N GLY A 183 13.81 -8.99 4.83
CA GLY A 183 14.00 -10.27 4.18
C GLY A 183 14.62 -11.33 5.08
N ASP A 184 14.67 -12.57 4.60
CA ASP A 184 15.22 -13.72 5.33
C ASP A 184 16.75 -13.72 5.48
N GLY A 185 17.40 -12.68 4.91
CA GLY A 185 18.86 -12.50 4.96
C GLY A 185 19.57 -13.18 3.80
N GLY A 186 18.85 -13.71 2.81
CA GLY A 186 19.40 -14.14 1.55
C GLY A 186 19.80 -15.61 1.43
N SER A 187 20.45 -15.92 0.33
CA SER A 187 20.75 -17.26 -0.16
C SER A 187 19.49 -18.06 -0.56
N ALA A 188 19.69 -19.26 -1.11
CA ALA A 188 18.57 -20.12 -1.49
C ALA A 188 18.02 -20.89 -0.28
N ASN A 189 16.70 -21.04 -0.20
CA ASN A 189 16.02 -21.90 0.77
C ASN A 189 16.14 -21.45 2.25
N ASP A 190 16.45 -20.19 2.52
CA ASP A 190 16.65 -19.70 3.89
C ASP A 190 17.44 -20.72 4.75
N PRO A 191 18.75 -20.88 4.50
CA PRO A 191 19.50 -22.01 5.08
C PRO A 191 19.51 -21.99 6.62
N GLY A 192 19.32 -20.83 7.22
CA GLY A 192 19.20 -20.65 8.67
C GLY A 192 17.81 -20.87 9.23
N ASN A 193 16.79 -21.09 8.37
CA ASN A 193 15.38 -21.06 8.77
C ASN A 193 15.02 -19.79 9.57
N LEU A 194 15.59 -18.66 9.16
CA LEU A 194 15.53 -17.40 9.90
C LEU A 194 14.12 -16.79 9.83
N ALA A 195 13.41 -17.01 8.71
CA ALA A 195 12.04 -16.54 8.55
C ALA A 195 11.07 -17.12 9.59
N GLN A 196 11.28 -18.38 10.02
CA GLN A 196 10.46 -19.03 11.06
C GLN A 196 11.03 -18.87 12.47
N ASN A 197 12.28 -18.42 12.61
CA ASN A 197 12.91 -18.25 13.91
C ASN A 197 12.49 -16.92 14.55
N LEU A 198 11.66 -16.97 15.58
CA LEU A 198 11.14 -15.77 16.26
C LEU A 198 12.20 -15.01 17.08
N THR A 199 13.41 -15.55 17.28
CA THR A 199 14.53 -14.82 17.90
C THR A 199 15.36 -14.04 16.87
N SER A 200 15.10 -14.24 15.58
CA SER A 200 15.73 -13.54 14.46
C SER A 200 14.86 -12.39 13.97
N ARG A 201 15.50 -11.30 13.56
CA ARG A 201 14.85 -10.18 12.88
C ARG A 201 14.66 -10.39 11.38
N LEU A 202 15.26 -11.43 10.83
CA LEU A 202 15.22 -11.74 9.41
C LEU A 202 13.94 -12.51 9.03
N GLY A 203 13.39 -12.25 7.86
CA GLY A 203 12.14 -12.82 7.36
C GLY A 203 10.89 -12.36 8.11
N LYS A 204 10.81 -11.07 8.43
CA LYS A 204 9.81 -10.49 9.33
C LYS A 204 9.19 -9.21 8.80
N MET A 205 7.98 -8.95 9.26
CA MET A 205 7.46 -7.60 9.40
C MET A 205 7.64 -7.19 10.86
N HIS A 206 8.37 -6.12 11.13
CA HIS A 206 8.49 -5.52 12.46
C HIS A 206 7.50 -4.38 12.64
N ARG A 207 7.14 -4.08 13.89
CA ARG A 207 6.29 -2.94 14.26
C ARG A 207 6.82 -2.32 15.54
N ILE A 208 7.18 -1.05 15.47
CA ILE A 208 7.72 -0.27 16.59
C ILE A 208 7.03 1.08 16.69
N LYS A 209 7.07 1.70 17.86
CA LYS A 209 6.64 3.08 18.05
C LYS A 209 7.87 3.97 18.29
N PRO A 210 8.29 4.76 17.30
CA PRO A 210 9.40 5.68 17.46
C PRO A 210 9.14 6.69 18.60
N VAL A 211 10.20 7.04 19.32
CA VAL A 211 10.16 8.06 20.38
C VAL A 211 11.07 9.21 19.96
N VAL A 212 10.49 10.40 19.85
CA VAL A 212 11.23 11.63 19.55
C VAL A 212 11.91 12.12 20.83
N GLY A 213 13.24 12.24 20.79
CA GLY A 213 14.03 12.50 21.99
C GLY A 213 14.25 11.23 22.84
N GLY A 214 14.84 11.36 23.99
CA GLY A 214 15.09 10.23 24.91
C GLY A 214 16.38 9.45 24.60
N ALA A 215 16.53 8.31 25.32
CA ALA A 215 17.69 7.43 25.22
C ALA A 215 17.44 6.26 24.27
N SER A 216 18.51 5.61 23.80
CA SER A 216 18.43 4.32 23.08
C SER A 216 17.51 3.34 23.83
N PRO A 217 16.66 2.58 23.11
CA PRO A 217 16.67 2.33 21.66
C PRO A 217 15.89 3.33 20.80
N TYR A 218 15.39 4.44 21.33
CA TYR A 218 14.63 5.50 20.62
C TYR A 218 13.30 5.04 20.03
N TYR A 219 12.80 3.90 20.46
CA TYR A 219 11.46 3.38 20.18
C TYR A 219 10.93 2.59 21.38
N THR A 220 9.63 2.38 21.39
CA THR A 220 8.97 1.45 22.32
C THR A 220 8.26 0.35 21.56
N ILE A 221 7.97 -0.75 22.26
CA ILE A 221 7.20 -1.87 21.72
C ILE A 221 5.70 -1.56 21.91
N PRO A 222 4.91 -1.50 20.81
CA PRO A 222 3.47 -1.35 20.93
C PRO A 222 2.84 -2.54 21.69
N ALA A 223 1.95 -2.27 22.64
CA ALA A 223 1.32 -3.32 23.45
C ALA A 223 0.55 -4.38 22.65
N GLY A 224 0.12 -4.02 21.42
CA GLY A 224 -0.55 -4.95 20.51
C GLY A 224 0.41 -5.81 19.66
N ASN A 225 1.73 -5.76 19.88
CA ASN A 225 2.63 -6.69 19.22
C ASN A 225 2.43 -8.11 19.80
N PRO A 226 2.40 -9.14 18.94
CA PRO A 226 2.03 -10.51 19.37
C PRO A 226 3.01 -11.11 20.36
N TYR A 227 4.24 -10.62 20.42
CA TYR A 227 5.31 -11.14 21.28
C TYR A 227 5.77 -10.13 22.34
N ALA A 228 5.05 -9.00 22.49
CA ALA A 228 5.38 -7.96 23.47
C ALA A 228 5.43 -8.49 24.90
N GLY A 229 6.54 -8.21 25.61
CA GLY A 229 6.76 -8.69 26.97
C GLY A 229 7.01 -10.19 27.10
N GLY A 230 7.19 -10.89 25.98
CA GLY A 230 7.59 -12.29 25.93
C GLY A 230 9.07 -12.49 26.26
N SER A 231 9.46 -13.71 26.59
CA SER A 231 10.83 -14.01 27.03
C SER A 231 11.74 -14.60 25.97
N THR A 232 11.19 -15.04 24.82
CA THR A 232 11.94 -15.85 23.86
C THR A 232 11.88 -15.34 22.41
N ALA A 233 10.89 -14.51 22.05
CA ALA A 233 10.78 -13.92 20.73
C ALA A 233 11.24 -12.46 20.75
N ASP A 234 11.63 -11.91 19.59
CA ASP A 234 11.89 -10.48 19.45
C ASP A 234 10.55 -9.72 19.51
N ASP A 235 10.44 -8.82 20.48
CA ASP A 235 9.22 -8.06 20.80
C ASP A 235 8.75 -7.16 19.64
N THR A 236 9.65 -6.85 18.71
CA THR A 236 9.35 -5.99 17.56
C THR A 236 8.59 -6.72 16.46
N ILE A 237 8.55 -8.04 16.46
CA ILE A 237 7.91 -8.83 15.42
C ILE A 237 6.41 -8.59 15.41
N TRP A 238 5.89 -8.21 14.22
CA TRP A 238 4.47 -8.11 13.91
C TRP A 238 3.96 -9.34 13.16
N ALA A 239 4.71 -9.78 12.13
CA ALA A 239 4.44 -10.99 11.35
C ALA A 239 5.77 -11.64 10.94
N TYR A 240 5.72 -12.88 10.48
CA TYR A 240 6.91 -13.69 10.17
C TYR A 240 6.64 -14.67 9.03
N GLY A 241 7.69 -15.40 8.62
CA GLY A 241 7.58 -16.34 7.53
C GLY A 241 7.53 -15.66 6.17
N LEU A 242 8.24 -14.54 6.03
CA LEU A 242 8.43 -13.79 4.78
C LEU A 242 9.81 -14.11 4.19
N ARG A 243 9.93 -14.10 2.85
CA ARG A 243 11.21 -14.32 2.18
C ARG A 243 11.94 -13.02 1.90
N ASN A 244 11.34 -12.15 1.11
CA ASN A 244 11.89 -10.83 0.80
C ASN A 244 10.74 -9.85 0.52
N PRO A 245 10.09 -9.32 1.56
CA PRO A 245 8.97 -8.38 1.44
C PRO A 245 9.49 -7.05 0.89
N TRP A 246 9.65 -6.98 -0.44
CA TRP A 246 10.37 -5.91 -1.12
C TRP A 246 9.63 -4.59 -1.07
N ARG A 247 8.42 -4.51 -1.66
CA ARG A 247 7.57 -3.32 -1.56
C ARG A 247 6.19 -3.69 -1.07
N ASN A 248 5.83 -3.02 0.00
CA ASN A 248 4.55 -3.16 0.67
C ASN A 248 3.84 -1.81 0.65
N SER A 249 2.58 -1.77 1.02
CA SER A 249 1.86 -0.51 1.17
C SER A 249 0.70 -0.66 2.15
N PHE A 250 0.36 0.42 2.81
CA PHE A 250 -0.97 0.56 3.42
C PHE A 250 -1.92 1.18 2.41
N ASP A 251 -3.10 0.61 2.26
CA ASP A 251 -4.19 1.31 1.58
C ASP A 251 -4.59 2.52 2.43
N ARG A 252 -4.41 3.73 1.90
CA ARG A 252 -4.61 4.98 2.66
C ARG A 252 -6.03 5.20 3.16
N ASP A 253 -7.05 4.57 2.50
CA ASP A 253 -8.45 4.71 2.89
C ASP A 253 -8.87 3.65 3.89
N THR A 254 -8.48 2.39 3.68
CA THR A 254 -8.92 1.29 4.53
C THR A 254 -7.92 0.96 5.65
N GLY A 255 -6.66 1.31 5.47
CA GLY A 255 -5.56 0.94 6.36
C GLY A 255 -5.09 -0.51 6.22
N ASP A 256 -5.57 -1.23 5.23
CA ASP A 256 -5.16 -2.61 4.95
C ASP A 256 -3.70 -2.68 4.51
N LEU A 257 -2.97 -3.67 5.01
CA LEU A 257 -1.57 -3.90 4.65
C LEU A 257 -1.49 -4.89 3.48
N TRP A 258 -0.85 -4.46 2.41
CA TRP A 258 -0.51 -5.24 1.22
C TRP A 258 0.99 -5.52 1.21
N ILE A 259 1.37 -6.78 1.04
CA ILE A 259 2.78 -7.20 1.10
C ILE A 259 3.14 -7.86 -0.23
N GLY A 260 4.19 -7.37 -0.87
CA GLY A 260 4.79 -8.01 -2.03
C GLY A 260 5.99 -8.83 -1.58
N ASP A 261 5.83 -10.14 -1.43
CA ASP A 261 6.91 -11.04 -0.99
C ASP A 261 7.51 -11.80 -2.19
N VAL A 262 8.79 -11.57 -2.45
CA VAL A 262 9.49 -12.13 -3.60
C VAL A 262 9.76 -13.61 -3.40
N GLY A 263 9.23 -14.43 -4.30
CA GLY A 263 9.40 -15.87 -4.31
C GLY A 263 10.81 -16.33 -4.70
N GLN A 264 11.03 -17.65 -4.75
CA GLN A 264 12.36 -18.20 -5.02
C GLN A 264 12.47 -18.86 -6.41
N ASN A 265 11.63 -19.87 -6.68
CA ASN A 265 11.79 -20.71 -7.86
C ASN A 265 10.49 -20.99 -8.62
N ALA A 266 9.35 -20.89 -7.96
CA ALA A 266 8.08 -21.35 -8.50
C ALA A 266 7.06 -20.26 -8.72
N VAL A 267 6.86 -19.41 -7.73
CA VAL A 267 5.81 -18.38 -7.75
C VAL A 267 6.24 -17.15 -6.97
N GLU A 268 5.65 -16.04 -7.36
CA GLU A 268 5.63 -14.77 -6.62
C GLU A 268 4.32 -14.64 -5.87
N GLU A 269 4.27 -13.89 -4.76
CA GLU A 269 3.06 -13.79 -3.94
C GLU A 269 2.77 -12.39 -3.43
N VAL A 270 1.46 -12.06 -3.43
CA VAL A 270 0.92 -10.87 -2.74
C VAL A 270 0.16 -11.34 -1.53
N ASP A 271 0.62 -10.92 -0.37
CA ASP A 271 -0.01 -11.17 0.91
C ASP A 271 -0.86 -9.99 1.36
N PHE A 272 -1.75 -10.24 2.33
CA PHE A 272 -2.71 -9.26 2.77
C PHE A 272 -3.02 -9.39 4.26
N GLN A 273 -3.20 -8.24 4.91
CA GLN A 273 -3.69 -8.18 6.27
C GLN A 273 -4.69 -7.03 6.43
N LEU A 274 -5.89 -7.36 6.88
CA LEU A 274 -6.92 -6.37 7.20
C LEU A 274 -6.42 -5.37 8.25
N ALA A 275 -6.83 -4.12 8.11
CA ALA A 275 -6.67 -3.10 9.12
C ALA A 275 -7.26 -3.55 10.46
N GLY A 276 -6.56 -3.24 11.54
CA GLY A 276 -6.99 -3.64 12.89
C GLY A 276 -6.90 -5.14 13.22
N ALA A 277 -6.49 -6.00 12.27
CA ALA A 277 -6.27 -7.41 12.57
C ALA A 277 -5.08 -7.59 13.53
N ALA A 278 -5.12 -8.65 14.33
CA ALA A 278 -4.03 -8.99 15.24
C ALA A 278 -2.76 -9.37 14.45
N GLY A 279 -1.59 -9.03 15.03
CA GLY A 279 -0.31 -9.52 14.57
C GLY A 279 -0.12 -11.02 14.81
N GLY A 280 1.06 -11.54 14.46
CA GLY A 280 1.41 -12.95 14.64
C GLY A 280 1.12 -13.82 13.42
N LYS A 281 0.76 -13.24 12.27
CA LYS A 281 0.59 -13.99 11.03
C LYS A 281 1.91 -14.63 10.61
N ASN A 282 1.81 -15.90 10.15
CA ASN A 282 2.90 -16.64 9.54
C ASN A 282 2.57 -16.83 8.05
N TYR A 283 3.31 -16.18 7.17
CA TYR A 283 3.13 -16.26 5.72
C TYR A 283 3.77 -17.51 5.09
N GLY A 284 4.48 -18.30 5.88
CA GLY A 284 4.81 -19.68 5.55
C GLY A 284 6.18 -19.93 4.97
N TRP A 285 6.93 -18.91 4.53
CA TRP A 285 8.31 -19.14 4.10
C TRP A 285 9.14 -19.67 5.26
N ARG A 286 9.89 -20.74 5.14
CA ARG A 286 10.33 -21.45 3.93
C ARG A 286 9.54 -22.73 3.61
N CYS A 287 8.50 -23.12 4.35
CA CYS A 287 7.74 -24.35 4.08
C CYS A 287 6.80 -24.22 2.90
N THR A 288 6.37 -22.99 2.63
CA THR A 288 5.54 -22.65 1.46
C THR A 288 6.24 -21.62 0.58
N GLU A 289 5.99 -21.70 -0.71
CA GLU A 289 6.22 -20.67 -1.69
C GLU A 289 4.88 -20.50 -2.44
N GLY A 290 4.20 -19.37 -2.19
CA GLY A 290 2.80 -19.23 -2.55
C GLY A 290 1.92 -20.25 -1.84
N THR A 291 1.17 -21.00 -2.61
CA THR A 291 0.31 -22.09 -2.12
C THR A 291 0.96 -23.48 -2.26
N SER A 292 2.24 -23.56 -2.59
CA SER A 292 2.95 -24.80 -2.87
C SER A 292 3.85 -25.22 -1.71
N ASN A 293 3.96 -26.54 -1.48
CA ASN A 293 4.89 -27.10 -0.54
C ASN A 293 6.31 -27.09 -1.09
N THR A 294 7.23 -26.44 -0.42
CA THR A 294 8.66 -26.47 -0.79
C THR A 294 9.37 -27.76 -0.43
N GLY A 295 8.81 -28.54 0.50
CA GLY A 295 9.46 -29.70 1.12
C GLY A 295 10.53 -29.34 2.15
N LEU A 296 10.75 -28.04 2.43
CA LEU A 296 11.69 -27.58 3.42
C LEU A 296 11.08 -27.65 4.84
N THR A 297 11.94 -27.74 5.84
CA THR A 297 11.55 -27.83 7.26
C THR A 297 11.43 -26.43 7.89
N GLY A 298 10.74 -26.35 9.05
CA GLY A 298 10.62 -25.12 9.83
C GLY A 298 9.19 -24.80 10.22
N CYS A 299 8.23 -25.20 9.39
CA CYS A 299 6.80 -25.16 9.66
C CYS A 299 6.12 -26.39 9.03
N THR A 300 4.82 -26.49 9.14
CA THR A 300 4.05 -27.61 8.54
C THR A 300 3.19 -27.07 7.42
N PHE A 301 3.46 -27.52 6.20
CA PHE A 301 2.63 -27.19 5.02
C PHE A 301 1.16 -27.56 5.28
N GLY A 302 0.25 -26.67 4.89
CA GLY A 302 -1.18 -26.86 5.11
C GLY A 302 -1.65 -26.70 6.56
N SER A 303 -0.77 -26.26 7.46
CA SER A 303 -1.17 -25.91 8.82
C SER A 303 -2.15 -24.73 8.81
N PRO A 304 -3.25 -24.75 9.59
CA PRO A 304 -4.17 -23.63 9.71
C PRO A 304 -3.52 -22.39 10.37
N SER A 305 -2.31 -22.52 10.92
CA SER A 305 -1.55 -21.38 11.43
C SER A 305 -0.84 -20.58 10.33
N LEU A 306 -0.77 -21.09 9.09
CA LEU A 306 -0.20 -20.38 7.97
C LEU A 306 -1.26 -19.47 7.33
N THR A 307 -0.80 -18.31 6.90
CA THR A 307 -1.62 -17.34 6.16
C THR A 307 -1.30 -17.48 4.67
N ALA A 308 -2.27 -17.87 3.87
CA ALA A 308 -2.09 -17.98 2.43
C ALA A 308 -2.12 -16.60 1.76
N PRO A 309 -1.35 -16.42 0.66
CA PRO A 309 -1.39 -15.22 -0.14
C PRO A 309 -2.76 -15.04 -0.82
N ILE A 310 -3.12 -13.78 -1.10
CA ILE A 310 -4.34 -13.46 -1.86
C ILE A 310 -4.13 -13.56 -3.36
N HIS A 311 -2.89 -13.48 -3.84
CA HIS A 311 -2.55 -13.63 -5.25
C HIS A 311 -1.16 -14.26 -5.39
N VAL A 312 -1.04 -15.13 -6.39
CA VAL A 312 0.22 -15.71 -6.84
C VAL A 312 0.31 -15.66 -8.36
N TYR A 313 1.53 -15.57 -8.88
CA TYR A 313 1.80 -15.83 -10.28
C TYR A 313 3.08 -16.65 -10.46
N SER A 314 3.12 -17.47 -11.51
CA SER A 314 4.20 -18.44 -11.74
C SER A 314 5.44 -17.80 -12.35
N HIS A 315 6.60 -18.41 -12.12
CA HIS A 315 7.85 -18.11 -12.80
C HIS A 315 7.80 -18.58 -14.26
N VAL A 316 7.16 -17.77 -15.09
CA VAL A 316 7.05 -18.00 -16.54
C VAL A 316 7.25 -16.72 -17.31
N SER A 317 7.74 -16.84 -18.54
CA SER A 317 7.89 -15.70 -19.45
C SER A 317 6.54 -15.20 -19.97
N GLY A 318 6.52 -13.98 -20.49
CA GLY A 318 5.33 -13.34 -21.04
C GLY A 318 4.45 -12.69 -19.98
N THR A 319 3.23 -12.33 -20.35
CA THR A 319 2.32 -11.52 -19.51
C THR A 319 1.56 -12.32 -18.46
N ALA A 320 1.69 -13.65 -18.47
CA ALA A 320 1.02 -14.55 -17.54
C ALA A 320 1.78 -14.73 -16.22
N GLY A 321 3.03 -14.27 -16.13
CA GLY A 321 3.87 -14.43 -14.95
C GLY A 321 5.11 -13.55 -14.96
N GLY A 322 6.08 -13.87 -14.13
CA GLY A 322 7.30 -13.11 -13.96
C GLY A 322 8.32 -13.89 -13.14
N TYR A 323 9.29 -13.21 -12.56
CA TYR A 323 10.37 -13.84 -11.80
C TYR A 323 10.80 -13.05 -10.56
N SER A 324 10.22 -11.86 -10.34
CA SER A 324 10.51 -11.03 -9.16
C SER A 324 9.42 -9.99 -8.97
N LEU A 325 8.55 -10.22 -8.01
CA LEU A 325 7.48 -9.31 -7.66
C LEU A 325 8.05 -7.99 -7.10
N THR A 326 7.64 -6.88 -7.69
CA THR A 326 7.95 -5.56 -7.14
C THR A 326 7.07 -5.22 -5.94
N GLY A 327 5.83 -5.71 -5.90
CA GLY A 327 4.79 -5.21 -5.02
C GLY A 327 4.07 -3.99 -5.62
N GLY A 328 3.28 -3.27 -4.84
CA GLY A 328 2.45 -2.22 -5.41
C GLY A 328 1.63 -1.42 -4.41
N TYR A 329 0.65 -0.67 -4.94
CA TYR A 329 -0.22 0.23 -4.19
C TYR A 329 -1.68 0.13 -4.64
N VAL A 330 -2.61 0.35 -3.71
CA VAL A 330 -4.01 0.57 -4.04
C VAL A 330 -4.19 2.01 -4.51
N TYR A 331 -4.76 2.19 -5.70
CA TYR A 331 -5.03 3.52 -6.23
C TYR A 331 -6.15 4.20 -5.44
N ARG A 332 -5.89 5.40 -4.95
CA ARG A 332 -6.82 6.24 -4.19
C ARG A 332 -6.84 7.69 -4.67
N GLY A 333 -6.25 7.93 -5.84
CA GLY A 333 -6.22 9.24 -6.45
C GLY A 333 -7.59 9.68 -6.98
N CYS A 334 -7.73 10.97 -7.21
CA CYS A 334 -8.97 11.59 -7.70
C CYS A 334 -9.04 11.68 -9.24
N ARG A 335 -7.90 11.51 -9.93
CA ARG A 335 -7.84 11.70 -11.39
C ARG A 335 -8.48 10.57 -12.18
N MET A 336 -8.62 9.41 -11.58
CA MET A 336 -9.22 8.21 -12.17
C MET A 336 -10.17 7.56 -11.15
N PRO A 337 -11.32 8.18 -10.85
CA PRO A 337 -12.23 7.74 -9.79
C PRO A 337 -12.72 6.30 -10.00
N GLU A 338 -12.81 5.84 -11.25
CA GLU A 338 -13.22 4.46 -11.56
C GLU A 338 -12.17 3.42 -11.13
N LEU A 339 -10.92 3.85 -10.91
CA LEU A 339 -9.83 2.97 -10.46
C LEU A 339 -9.63 2.97 -8.94
N GLN A 340 -10.34 3.79 -8.18
CA GLN A 340 -10.22 3.79 -6.73
C GLN A 340 -10.50 2.38 -6.17
N GLY A 341 -9.64 1.92 -5.26
CA GLY A 341 -9.69 0.56 -4.72
C GLY A 341 -9.03 -0.52 -5.59
N THR A 342 -8.39 -0.12 -6.67
CA THR A 342 -7.67 -1.05 -7.56
C THR A 342 -6.19 -1.11 -7.15
N TYR A 343 -5.69 -2.31 -6.83
CA TYR A 343 -4.28 -2.56 -6.52
C TYR A 343 -3.48 -2.73 -7.80
N PHE A 344 -2.46 -1.90 -7.97
CA PHE A 344 -1.48 -1.99 -9.06
C PHE A 344 -0.19 -2.60 -8.55
N PHE A 345 0.38 -3.54 -9.30
CA PHE A 345 1.64 -4.21 -8.95
C PHE A 345 2.40 -4.61 -10.21
N ALA A 346 3.68 -4.95 -10.07
CA ALA A 346 4.54 -5.25 -11.21
C ALA A 346 5.52 -6.39 -10.94
N ASP A 347 6.09 -6.90 -12.03
CA ASP A 347 7.26 -7.79 -12.04
C ASP A 347 8.48 -7.04 -12.55
N TYR A 348 9.57 -7.11 -11.78
CA TYR A 348 10.82 -6.43 -12.10
C TYR A 348 11.55 -7.00 -13.34
N VAL A 349 11.46 -8.32 -13.54
CA VAL A 349 12.22 -9.01 -14.58
C VAL A 349 11.50 -8.96 -15.93
N ASN A 350 10.19 -9.28 -15.95
CA ASN A 350 9.39 -9.26 -17.17
C ASN A 350 8.81 -7.87 -17.50
N ASN A 351 8.94 -6.89 -16.59
CA ASN A 351 8.31 -5.57 -16.68
C ASN A 351 6.79 -5.63 -16.88
N ASN A 352 6.16 -6.68 -16.36
CA ASN A 352 4.72 -6.81 -16.38
C ASN A 352 4.11 -5.89 -15.33
N VAL A 353 3.00 -5.26 -15.69
CA VAL A 353 2.15 -4.51 -14.78
C VAL A 353 0.75 -5.06 -14.83
N TRP A 354 0.20 -5.34 -13.67
CA TRP A 354 -1.17 -5.83 -13.50
C TRP A 354 -1.92 -4.97 -12.49
N SER A 355 -3.23 -5.12 -12.52
CA SER A 355 -4.09 -4.56 -11.49
C SER A 355 -5.27 -5.47 -11.21
N PHE A 356 -5.79 -5.43 -9.98
CA PHE A 356 -7.04 -6.09 -9.62
C PHE A 356 -7.70 -5.39 -8.42
N ARG A 357 -8.97 -5.72 -8.16
CA ARG A 357 -9.66 -5.35 -6.92
C ARG A 357 -9.78 -6.58 -6.04
N TYR A 358 -9.67 -6.39 -4.74
CA TYR A 358 -9.80 -7.46 -3.75
C TYR A 358 -10.88 -7.14 -2.74
N ASN A 359 -11.76 -8.12 -2.51
CA ASN A 359 -12.76 -8.07 -1.46
C ASN A 359 -12.36 -9.01 -0.33
N ALA A 360 -11.89 -8.47 0.78
CA ALA A 360 -11.41 -9.25 1.92
C ALA A 360 -12.53 -10.02 2.63
N ALA A 361 -13.77 -9.53 2.61
CA ALA A 361 -14.90 -10.21 3.25
C ALA A 361 -15.29 -11.51 2.54
N THR A 362 -15.12 -11.57 1.23
CA THR A 362 -15.43 -12.75 0.39
C THR A 362 -14.19 -13.50 -0.06
N ASN A 363 -12.99 -12.97 0.19
CA ASN A 363 -11.71 -13.48 -0.30
C ASN A 363 -11.73 -13.66 -1.84
N THR A 364 -12.22 -12.64 -2.55
CA THR A 364 -12.36 -12.70 -4.01
C THR A 364 -11.62 -11.57 -4.69
N LYS A 365 -11.01 -11.88 -5.83
CA LYS A 365 -10.42 -10.91 -6.76
C LYS A 365 -11.35 -10.67 -7.93
N THR A 366 -11.45 -9.42 -8.35
CA THR A 366 -12.22 -8.99 -9.52
C THR A 366 -11.40 -8.03 -10.37
N ALA A 367 -11.84 -7.76 -11.60
CA ALA A 367 -11.24 -6.78 -12.51
C ALA A 367 -9.72 -6.98 -12.75
N PHE A 368 -9.25 -8.24 -12.77
CA PHE A 368 -7.84 -8.50 -13.09
C PHE A 368 -7.52 -8.03 -14.51
N THR A 369 -6.56 -7.13 -14.64
CA THR A 369 -6.20 -6.50 -15.89
C THR A 369 -4.68 -6.52 -16.11
N VAL A 370 -4.25 -6.92 -17.31
CA VAL A 370 -2.87 -6.77 -17.77
C VAL A 370 -2.70 -5.35 -18.31
N ARG A 371 -1.83 -4.55 -17.70
CA ARG A 371 -1.64 -3.12 -18.00
C ARG A 371 -0.44 -2.83 -18.92
N ASN A 372 0.31 -3.82 -19.36
CA ASN A 372 1.56 -3.66 -20.11
C ASN A 372 1.46 -2.68 -21.27
N THR A 373 0.45 -2.83 -22.13
CA THR A 373 0.26 -1.96 -23.30
C THR A 373 -0.21 -0.54 -22.93
N GLN A 374 -0.66 -0.35 -21.71
CA GLN A 374 -1.15 0.93 -21.18
C GLN A 374 -0.03 1.69 -20.44
N ILE A 375 0.90 0.97 -19.83
CA ILE A 375 1.98 1.53 -19.00
C ILE A 375 3.21 1.91 -19.85
N THR A 376 3.12 1.91 -21.15
CA THR A 376 4.16 2.46 -22.02
C THR A 376 3.96 3.96 -22.22
N PRO A 377 4.98 4.81 -22.05
CA PRO A 377 4.89 6.24 -22.31
C PRO A 377 4.96 6.48 -23.84
N SER A 378 3.91 6.08 -24.55
CA SER A 378 3.86 6.13 -26.03
C SER A 378 4.04 7.54 -26.60
N LEU A 379 3.69 8.57 -25.84
CA LEU A 379 3.86 9.97 -26.25
C LEU A 379 5.28 10.48 -26.12
N GLU A 380 6.15 9.80 -25.39
CA GLU A 380 7.48 10.27 -25.02
C GLU A 380 8.59 9.37 -25.58
N GLY A 381 8.23 8.32 -26.34
CA GLY A 381 9.18 7.45 -27.02
C GLY A 381 10.09 6.61 -26.09
N ALA A 382 9.71 6.48 -24.82
CA ALA A 382 10.44 5.70 -23.84
C ALA A 382 9.62 4.47 -23.40
N THR A 383 10.32 3.43 -22.96
CA THR A 383 9.70 2.23 -22.39
C THR A 383 10.02 2.17 -20.91
N VAL A 384 9.04 1.89 -20.08
CA VAL A 384 9.26 1.63 -18.66
C VAL A 384 9.89 0.25 -18.53
N ASN A 385 11.05 0.18 -17.86
CA ASN A 385 11.79 -1.06 -17.66
C ASN A 385 12.21 -1.18 -16.20
N GLN A 386 12.52 -2.40 -15.75
CA GLN A 386 13.05 -2.64 -14.42
C GLN A 386 12.25 -1.89 -13.34
N ILE A 387 10.95 -2.12 -13.31
CA ILE A 387 10.04 -1.48 -12.34
C ILE A 387 10.43 -1.95 -10.94
N VAL A 388 11.21 -1.13 -10.23
CA VAL A 388 11.76 -1.49 -8.91
C VAL A 388 10.84 -1.11 -7.76
N SER A 389 9.93 -0.16 -7.99
CA SER A 389 9.00 0.31 -6.95
C SER A 389 7.80 1.02 -7.55
N PHE A 390 6.76 1.09 -6.75
CA PHE A 390 5.71 2.09 -6.84
C PHE A 390 5.83 3.08 -5.68
N GLY A 391 5.05 4.14 -5.74
CA GLY A 391 4.80 5.07 -4.65
C GLY A 391 3.61 5.96 -4.98
N GLU A 392 3.24 6.82 -4.06
CA GLU A 392 2.12 7.73 -4.24
C GLU A 392 2.45 9.16 -3.82
N ASP A 393 1.70 10.13 -4.37
CA ASP A 393 1.75 11.51 -3.88
C ASP A 393 0.70 11.76 -2.77
N ALA A 394 0.68 12.98 -2.25
CA ALA A 394 -0.25 13.37 -1.18
C ALA A 394 -1.74 13.20 -1.57
N ASN A 395 -2.03 13.20 -2.87
CA ASN A 395 -3.37 13.04 -3.41
C ASN A 395 -3.72 11.58 -3.78
N GLY A 396 -2.84 10.61 -3.47
CA GLY A 396 -3.06 9.18 -3.79
C GLY A 396 -2.85 8.80 -5.24
N GLU A 397 -2.24 9.69 -6.04
CA GLU A 397 -1.87 9.38 -7.41
C GLU A 397 -0.62 8.51 -7.44
N LEU A 398 -0.59 7.49 -8.31
CA LEU A 398 0.48 6.50 -8.31
C LEU A 398 1.64 6.87 -9.23
N TYR A 399 2.82 6.49 -8.78
CA TYR A 399 4.08 6.64 -9.50
C TYR A 399 4.78 5.29 -9.64
N ILE A 400 5.51 5.14 -10.74
CA ILE A 400 6.40 4.01 -11.03
C ILE A 400 7.83 4.50 -10.97
N VAL A 401 8.68 3.75 -10.28
CA VAL A 401 10.13 3.95 -10.24
C VAL A 401 10.78 2.96 -11.19
N ASP A 402 11.40 3.48 -12.24
CA ASP A 402 12.26 2.73 -13.15
C ASP A 402 13.70 2.79 -12.63
N HIS A 403 14.28 1.62 -12.37
CA HIS A 403 15.64 1.51 -11.80
C HIS A 403 16.72 2.13 -12.71
N GLY A 404 16.40 2.34 -13.99
CA GLY A 404 17.24 3.04 -14.96
C GLY A 404 17.34 4.56 -14.74
N GLY A 405 16.60 5.13 -13.78
CA GLY A 405 16.74 6.55 -13.42
C GLY A 405 15.53 7.42 -13.76
N GLN A 406 14.39 6.82 -14.11
CA GLN A 406 13.19 7.56 -14.48
C GLN A 406 12.09 7.38 -13.42
N ILE A 407 11.23 8.40 -13.32
CA ILE A 407 9.99 8.37 -12.54
C ILE A 407 8.83 8.66 -13.47
N TYR A 408 7.80 7.82 -13.41
CA TYR A 408 6.59 7.97 -14.19
C TYR A 408 5.37 8.09 -13.27
N LYS A 409 4.41 8.92 -13.64
CA LYS A 409 3.08 9.00 -13.01
C LYS A 409 2.10 8.17 -13.84
N ILE A 410 1.22 7.41 -13.20
CA ILE A 410 0.08 6.77 -13.85
C ILE A 410 -1.02 7.81 -14.00
N VAL A 411 -1.51 7.99 -15.23
CA VAL A 411 -2.53 8.99 -15.57
C VAL A 411 -3.58 8.38 -16.52
N PRO A 412 -4.77 8.99 -16.68
CA PRO A 412 -5.73 8.54 -17.68
C PRO A 412 -5.12 8.47 -19.08
N SER A 413 -5.59 7.55 -19.91
CA SER A 413 -5.09 7.39 -21.29
C SER A 413 -5.29 8.64 -22.16
N THR A 414 -6.26 9.49 -21.82
CA THR A 414 -6.55 10.78 -22.47
C THR A 414 -6.47 11.90 -21.44
N GLY A 415 -5.71 12.95 -21.76
CA GLY A 415 -5.47 14.06 -20.83
C GLY A 415 -4.61 13.63 -19.61
N ASP A 416 -4.58 14.45 -18.58
CA ASP A 416 -3.86 14.17 -17.34
C ASP A 416 -4.82 13.90 -16.15
N GLY A 417 -6.11 13.86 -16.42
CA GLY A 417 -7.16 13.87 -15.40
C GLY A 417 -7.14 15.18 -14.59
N VAL A 418 -8.28 15.60 -14.16
CA VAL A 418 -8.43 16.73 -13.23
C VAL A 418 -9.17 16.18 -12.02
N CYS A 419 -8.62 16.39 -10.84
CA CYS A 419 -9.42 16.16 -9.65
C CYS A 419 -10.58 17.12 -9.67
N ALA A 420 -11.79 16.63 -9.53
CA ALA A 420 -12.88 17.53 -9.19
C ALA A 420 -12.45 18.32 -7.93
N PRO A 421 -12.69 19.61 -7.85
CA PRO A 421 -12.49 20.32 -6.60
C PRO A 421 -13.24 19.54 -5.51
N PRO A 422 -12.70 19.47 -4.28
CA PRO A 422 -13.43 18.85 -3.19
C PRO A 422 -14.85 19.42 -3.20
N CYS A 423 -15.85 18.55 -3.20
CA CYS A 423 -17.24 18.96 -3.21
C CYS A 423 -17.44 19.95 -2.08
N ALA A 424 -18.22 21.00 -2.33
CA ALA A 424 -18.65 21.86 -1.24
C ALA A 424 -19.25 20.95 -0.14
N PRO A 425 -18.98 21.16 1.14
CA PRO A 425 -19.42 20.25 2.19
C PRO A 425 -20.91 19.88 2.15
N ALA A 426 -21.71 20.73 1.54
CA ALA A 426 -23.15 20.53 1.34
C ALA A 426 -23.53 19.88 0.00
N ASP A 427 -22.61 19.79 -0.96
CA ASP A 427 -22.74 19.10 -2.24
C ASP A 427 -22.34 17.63 -2.04
N LEU A 428 -23.28 16.84 -1.57
CA LEU A 428 -23.01 15.47 -1.08
C LEU A 428 -22.88 14.45 -2.21
N ASP A 429 -23.46 14.72 -3.39
CA ASP A 429 -23.33 13.87 -4.58
C ASP A 429 -22.24 14.35 -5.55
N CYS A 430 -21.64 15.49 -5.24
CA CYS A 430 -20.52 16.05 -6.00
C CYS A 430 -20.88 16.41 -7.46
N ASP A 431 -22.11 16.78 -7.72
CA ASP A 431 -22.54 17.20 -9.07
C ASP A 431 -22.22 18.69 -9.36
N GLY A 432 -21.72 19.42 -8.37
CA GLY A 432 -21.35 20.84 -8.46
C GLY A 432 -22.47 21.78 -8.05
N THR A 433 -23.61 21.27 -7.61
CA THR A 433 -24.76 22.06 -7.15
C THR A 433 -25.32 21.47 -5.86
N VAL A 434 -25.72 22.32 -4.91
CA VAL A 434 -26.41 21.84 -3.70
C VAL A 434 -27.91 21.81 -3.97
N GLY A 435 -28.50 20.60 -4.06
CA GLY A 435 -29.86 20.42 -4.56
C GLY A 435 -30.64 19.29 -3.90
N PRO A 436 -31.72 18.86 -4.56
CA PRO A 436 -32.59 17.79 -4.01
C PRO A 436 -31.92 16.45 -3.80
N ALA A 437 -30.87 16.11 -4.58
CA ALA A 437 -30.13 14.86 -4.45
C ALA A 437 -29.32 14.85 -3.16
N ASP A 438 -28.67 15.98 -2.82
CA ASP A 438 -27.90 16.13 -1.58
C ASP A 438 -28.81 16.06 -0.34
N LEU A 439 -29.95 16.73 -0.42
CA LEU A 439 -30.95 16.64 0.64
C LEU A 439 -31.44 15.19 0.84
N ALA A 440 -31.63 14.45 -0.24
CA ALA A 440 -32.02 13.03 -0.15
C ALA A 440 -30.94 12.17 0.50
N GLN A 441 -29.65 12.44 0.21
CA GLN A 441 -28.54 11.76 0.85
C GLN A 441 -28.44 12.11 2.33
N LEU A 442 -28.53 13.39 2.70
CA LEU A 442 -28.53 13.82 4.09
C LEU A 442 -29.66 13.15 4.88
N LEU A 443 -30.88 13.18 4.35
CA LEU A 443 -32.05 12.58 5.00
C LEU A 443 -31.95 11.04 5.07
N GLY A 444 -31.32 10.40 4.10
CA GLY A 444 -31.06 8.97 4.09
C GLY A 444 -30.12 8.52 5.21
N ASN A 445 -29.26 9.40 5.69
CA ASN A 445 -28.30 9.16 6.76
C ASN A 445 -28.70 9.82 8.10
N TRP A 446 -29.95 10.28 8.23
CA TRP A 446 -30.44 11.01 9.39
C TRP A 446 -30.25 10.25 10.70
N LEU A 447 -29.70 10.90 11.71
CA LEU A 447 -29.29 10.33 13.00
C LEU A 447 -28.15 9.28 12.90
N GLY A 448 -27.52 9.14 11.73
CA GLY A 448 -26.31 8.35 11.53
C GLY A 448 -25.03 9.18 11.62
N ALA A 449 -23.90 8.56 11.38
CA ALA A 449 -22.60 9.20 11.19
C ALA A 449 -22.15 9.01 9.73
N GLY A 450 -21.33 9.91 9.19
CA GLY A 450 -20.75 9.79 7.87
C GLY A 450 -21.34 10.76 6.85
N THR A 451 -21.67 10.30 5.64
CA THR A 451 -22.13 11.18 4.56
C THR A 451 -23.36 11.97 4.98
N GLY A 452 -23.22 13.30 5.00
CA GLY A 452 -24.26 14.22 5.48
C GLY A 452 -23.95 14.89 6.81
N ASP A 453 -22.91 14.45 7.54
CA ASP A 453 -22.34 15.16 8.68
C ASP A 453 -21.47 16.31 8.15
N ILE A 454 -22.11 17.43 7.83
CA ILE A 454 -21.49 18.58 7.16
C ILE A 454 -20.64 19.40 8.14
N ASN A 455 -21.03 19.41 9.40
CA ASN A 455 -20.34 20.16 10.45
C ASN A 455 -19.23 19.34 11.14
N GLY A 456 -19.16 18.01 10.92
CA GLY A 456 -18.14 17.11 11.46
C GLY A 456 -18.28 16.83 12.95
N ASP A 457 -19.48 16.93 13.52
CA ASP A 457 -19.73 16.69 14.94
C ASP A 457 -20.00 15.21 15.28
N GLY A 458 -20.09 14.34 14.26
CA GLY A 458 -20.30 12.90 14.37
C GLY A 458 -21.75 12.44 14.26
N ALA A 459 -22.68 13.33 13.97
CA ALA A 459 -24.10 13.01 13.76
C ALA A 459 -24.71 13.81 12.61
N VAL A 460 -25.53 13.17 11.78
CA VAL A 460 -26.31 13.86 10.75
C VAL A 460 -27.62 14.35 11.36
N ASP A 461 -27.75 15.66 11.56
CA ASP A 461 -28.91 16.23 12.26
C ASP A 461 -29.40 17.57 11.64
N SER A 462 -30.19 18.31 12.43
CA SER A 462 -30.75 19.59 11.99
C SER A 462 -29.69 20.68 11.73
N ASN A 463 -28.50 20.57 12.29
CA ASN A 463 -27.43 21.53 12.08
C ASN A 463 -26.84 21.34 10.67
N ASP A 464 -26.69 20.08 10.25
CA ASP A 464 -26.24 19.75 8.90
C ASP A 464 -27.27 20.14 7.85
N LEU A 465 -28.54 19.87 8.13
CA LEU A 465 -29.64 20.32 7.27
C LEU A 465 -29.65 21.84 7.10
N ALA A 466 -29.39 22.58 8.18
CA ALA A 466 -29.30 24.03 8.09
C ALA A 466 -28.11 24.51 7.24
N LEU A 467 -26.96 23.82 7.34
CA LEU A 467 -25.79 24.09 6.49
C LEU A 467 -26.08 23.78 5.03
N LEU A 468 -26.69 22.62 4.72
CA LEU A 468 -27.09 22.26 3.37
C LEU A 468 -28.05 23.28 2.77
N LEU A 469 -29.10 23.66 3.49
CA LEU A 469 -30.07 24.64 3.02
C LEU A 469 -29.47 26.04 2.86
N SER A 470 -28.45 26.41 3.64
CA SER A 470 -27.74 27.68 3.47
C SER A 470 -26.90 27.76 2.21
N ALA A 471 -26.50 26.60 1.68
CA ALA A 471 -25.70 26.48 0.47
C ALA A 471 -26.55 26.12 -0.77
N TRP A 472 -27.89 26.04 -0.61
CA TRP A 472 -28.80 25.64 -1.67
C TRP A 472 -28.79 26.60 -2.86
N GLY A 473 -28.52 26.11 -4.09
CA GLY A 473 -28.53 26.95 -5.27
C GLY A 473 -27.90 26.34 -6.50
#